data_1533c7c398e3933101ce48d155c1ef01
#
_entry.id   1533c7c398e3933101ce48d155c1ef01
#
_cell.length_a   1.000
_cell.length_b   1.000
_cell.length_c   1.000
_cell.angle_alpha   90.00
_cell.angle_beta   90.00
_cell.angle_gamma   90.00
#
_symmetry.space_group_name_H-M   'P 1'
#
loop_
_entity.id
_entity.type
_entity.pdbx_description
1 polymer ?
#
loop_
_entity_poly.entity_id
_entity_poly.type
_entity_poly.pdbx_seq_one_letter_code
_entity_poly.pdbx_strand_id
1 'polypeptide(L)'
;YVLIATMTGMEDISKNIEIKNDEEKIDLGKFTLLENAITLQEAVVTAGKAAVVAKQDTIEFNADSYHTAQNATVNDLLKKLPGVEIGTDGAITSNGKSITKILVNGKEFFGDDPQMATKNLPSNMVDKVQVVDRKSDLPRLTGVDDGEEETVINLTVKKDMNNGWFGNVSAGYGTDSRYQGSFVVNNFNNGNQITLLGGLNNINENGFTDRGRGRFNSFGGNGGINVAQRLGLNFNIGKEEIFRIGGNILYSHSDRKSTSKTATEYILEDSTSYANAGSRSRDKGHNINSDFRIQWNIDPNNTIEFRPRLSLNFRESSQNDSSILRAGDAALTKVNRDLNSKTNKGTSI
;
A
#
# COMPACT_ATOMS: atom_id res chain seq x y z
N TYR A 1 -47.79 48.70 -24.60
CA TYR A 1 -46.39 49.02 -24.58
C TYR A 1 -45.79 48.59 -23.24
N VAL A 2 -44.48 48.27 -23.24
CA VAL A 2 -43.76 47.99 -22.01
C VAL A 2 -42.67 49.05 -21.85
N LEU A 3 -42.73 49.75 -20.72
CA LEU A 3 -41.63 50.64 -20.32
C LEU A 3 -40.63 49.83 -19.52
N ILE A 4 -39.37 49.86 -19.90
CA ILE A 4 -38.28 49.28 -19.15
C ILE A 4 -37.34 50.41 -18.75
N ALA A 5 -37.07 50.53 -17.45
CA ALA A 5 -36.10 51.48 -16.92
C ALA A 5 -34.92 50.66 -16.34
N THR A 6 -33.74 50.83 -16.89
CA THR A 6 -32.52 50.15 -16.47
C THR A 6 -31.44 51.16 -16.07
N MET A 7 -30.73 50.89 -15.02
CA MET A 7 -29.55 51.65 -14.60
C MET A 7 -28.51 50.71 -14.01
N THR A 8 -27.24 50.93 -14.39
CA THR A 8 -26.14 50.09 -13.88
C THR A 8 -26.08 50.11 -12.36
N GLY A 9 -26.15 48.90 -11.73
CA GLY A 9 -26.14 48.78 -10.30
C GLY A 9 -27.54 48.84 -9.62
N MET A 10 -28.62 48.95 -10.40
CA MET A 10 -29.97 48.97 -9.92
C MET A 10 -30.80 47.80 -10.48
N GLU A 11 -31.90 47.44 -9.83
CA GLU A 11 -32.84 46.47 -10.38
C GLU A 11 -33.66 47.06 -11.51
N ASP A 12 -33.81 46.31 -12.61
CA ASP A 12 -34.58 46.73 -13.76
C ASP A 12 -36.08 46.77 -13.40
N ILE A 13 -36.74 47.88 -13.71
CA ILE A 13 -38.19 48.01 -13.54
C ILE A 13 -38.85 47.88 -14.90
N SER A 14 -39.83 46.98 -15.02
CA SER A 14 -40.71 46.88 -16.18
C SER A 14 -42.15 47.18 -15.79
N LYS A 15 -42.81 48.04 -16.58
CA LYS A 15 -44.21 48.41 -16.40
C LYS A 15 -44.95 48.35 -17.74
N ASN A 16 -46.08 47.63 -17.75
CA ASN A 16 -46.98 47.63 -18.89
C ASN A 16 -47.79 48.93 -18.94
N ILE A 17 -47.82 49.58 -20.10
CA ILE A 17 -48.54 50.84 -20.36
C ILE A 17 -49.57 50.53 -21.44
N GLU A 18 -50.80 50.86 -21.18
CA GLU A 18 -51.89 50.80 -22.13
C GLU A 18 -52.19 52.25 -22.61
N ILE A 19 -51.93 52.54 -23.88
CA ILE A 19 -52.17 53.85 -24.47
C ILE A 19 -53.53 53.79 -25.18
N LYS A 20 -54.52 54.59 -24.71
CA LYS A 20 -55.81 54.73 -25.35
C LYS A 20 -55.73 55.91 -26.33
N ASN A 21 -56.44 55.79 -27.48
CA ASN A 21 -56.29 56.60 -28.67
C ASN A 21 -56.51 58.12 -28.55
N ASP A 22 -56.88 58.68 -27.35
CA ASP A 22 -57.18 60.10 -27.15
C ASP A 22 -56.34 60.80 -26.06
N GLU A 23 -55.29 60.17 -25.53
CA GLU A 23 -54.44 60.76 -24.49
C GLU A 23 -53.11 61.25 -25.08
N GLU A 24 -52.94 62.62 -25.15
CA GLU A 24 -51.68 63.28 -25.62
C GLU A 24 -50.54 63.12 -24.58
N LYS A 25 -50.83 62.87 -23.31
CA LYS A 25 -49.81 62.74 -22.24
C LYS A 25 -50.28 61.72 -21.20
N ILE A 26 -49.40 60.77 -20.91
CA ILE A 26 -49.60 59.79 -19.87
C ILE A 26 -48.60 60.06 -18.74
N ASP A 27 -49.08 60.41 -17.55
CA ASP A 27 -48.22 60.52 -16.38
C ASP A 27 -48.01 59.12 -15.79
N LEU A 28 -46.77 58.67 -15.87
CA LEU A 28 -46.38 57.33 -15.40
C LEU A 28 -46.00 57.28 -13.92
N GLY A 29 -46.01 58.46 -13.25
CA GLY A 29 -45.62 58.61 -11.86
C GLY A 29 -44.12 58.51 -11.62
N LYS A 30 -43.76 58.39 -10.35
CA LYS A 30 -42.36 58.29 -9.89
C LYS A 30 -41.94 56.84 -9.78
N PHE A 31 -40.80 56.44 -10.41
CA PHE A 31 -40.18 55.14 -10.25
C PHE A 31 -39.01 55.27 -9.29
N THR A 32 -38.90 54.38 -8.35
CA THR A 32 -37.75 54.27 -7.46
C THR A 32 -37.02 52.96 -7.82
N LEU A 33 -35.84 53.08 -8.38
CA LEU A 33 -34.96 51.95 -8.63
C LEU A 33 -34.33 51.50 -7.29
N LEU A 34 -34.36 50.23 -7.02
CA LEU A 34 -33.67 49.61 -5.86
C LEU A 34 -32.24 49.30 -6.26
N GLU A 35 -31.28 49.51 -5.35
CA GLU A 35 -29.91 49.11 -5.57
C GLU A 35 -29.86 47.58 -5.67
N ASN A 36 -29.41 47.09 -6.81
CA ASN A 36 -29.05 45.70 -6.98
C ASN A 36 -27.65 45.53 -6.38
N ALA A 37 -27.57 45.31 -5.05
CA ALA A 37 -26.36 44.91 -4.39
C ALA A 37 -26.01 43.51 -4.89
N ILE A 38 -25.26 43.42 -5.99
CA ILE A 38 -24.52 42.22 -6.32
C ILE A 38 -23.55 42.04 -5.15
N THR A 39 -23.94 41.25 -4.18
CA THR A 39 -23.00 40.69 -3.20
C THR A 39 -22.03 39.89 -4.06
N LEU A 40 -20.89 40.44 -4.39
CA LEU A 40 -19.76 39.67 -4.88
C LEU A 40 -19.52 38.64 -3.80
N GLN A 41 -19.96 37.42 -4.02
CA GLN A 41 -19.47 36.30 -3.21
C GLN A 41 -17.96 36.46 -3.29
N GLU A 42 -17.38 36.64 -2.10
CA GLU A 42 -15.94 36.69 -1.94
C GLU A 42 -15.36 35.56 -2.78
N ALA A 43 -14.72 35.89 -3.88
CA ALA A 43 -13.97 34.92 -4.65
C ALA A 43 -12.85 34.51 -3.69
N VAL A 44 -13.09 33.45 -2.91
CA VAL A 44 -12.05 32.78 -2.18
C VAL A 44 -11.13 32.24 -3.25
N VAL A 45 -10.12 33.03 -3.58
CA VAL A 45 -8.97 32.57 -4.36
C VAL A 45 -8.27 31.59 -3.43
N THR A 46 -8.75 30.35 -3.40
CA THR A 46 -7.96 29.23 -2.96
C THR A 46 -6.82 29.17 -3.95
N ALA A 47 -5.70 29.78 -3.59
CA ALA A 47 -4.43 29.54 -4.27
C ALA A 47 -4.27 28.03 -4.23
N GLY A 48 -4.49 27.35 -5.37
CA GLY A 48 -4.36 25.92 -5.48
C GLY A 48 -2.96 25.58 -4.97
N LYS A 49 -2.83 24.79 -3.90
CA LYS A 49 -1.53 24.33 -3.44
C LYS A 49 -0.84 23.71 -4.64
N ALA A 50 0.40 24.08 -4.90
CA ALA A 50 1.17 23.51 -5.99
C ALA A 50 1.17 21.99 -5.88
N ALA A 51 0.87 21.29 -6.97
CA ALA A 51 0.81 19.81 -6.97
C ALA A 51 2.17 19.20 -6.61
N VAL A 52 3.27 19.86 -7.01
CA VAL A 52 4.66 19.43 -6.78
C VAL A 52 5.48 20.64 -6.35
N VAL A 53 6.28 20.47 -5.31
CA VAL A 53 7.26 21.46 -4.83
C VAL A 53 8.61 20.76 -4.70
N ALA A 54 9.58 21.21 -5.48
CA ALA A 54 10.96 20.74 -5.36
C ALA A 54 11.75 21.63 -4.40
N LYS A 55 12.41 21.02 -3.43
CA LYS A 55 13.38 21.62 -2.51
C LYS A 55 14.73 20.94 -2.73
N GLN A 56 15.79 21.43 -2.08
CA GLN A 56 17.14 20.94 -2.31
C GLN A 56 17.26 19.40 -2.16
N ASP A 57 16.72 18.81 -1.08
CA ASP A 57 16.83 17.38 -0.76
C ASP A 57 15.46 16.68 -0.69
N THR A 58 14.39 17.35 -1.15
CA THR A 58 13.03 16.86 -0.98
C THR A 58 12.16 17.24 -2.16
N ILE A 59 11.47 16.26 -2.71
CA ILE A 59 10.37 16.49 -3.66
C ILE A 59 9.07 16.24 -2.89
N GLU A 60 8.23 17.26 -2.78
CA GLU A 60 6.97 17.21 -2.06
C GLU A 60 5.80 17.22 -3.05
N PHE A 61 4.93 16.22 -2.95
CA PHE A 61 3.70 16.09 -3.71
C PHE A 61 2.50 16.35 -2.80
N ASN A 62 1.58 17.21 -3.21
CA ASN A 62 0.31 17.41 -2.52
C ASN A 62 -0.65 16.27 -2.90
N ALA A 63 -1.00 15.41 -1.93
CA ALA A 63 -1.82 14.22 -2.20
C ALA A 63 -3.20 14.55 -2.76
N ASP A 64 -3.81 15.65 -2.34
CA ASP A 64 -5.14 16.07 -2.82
C ASP A 64 -5.15 16.48 -4.30
N SER A 65 -3.99 16.77 -4.89
CA SER A 65 -3.86 17.06 -6.33
C SER A 65 -3.94 15.82 -7.22
N TYR A 66 -3.88 14.61 -6.62
CA TYR A 66 -3.88 13.33 -7.34
C TYR A 66 -5.13 12.52 -6.96
N HIS A 67 -6.11 12.50 -7.85
CA HIS A 67 -7.38 11.83 -7.58
C HIS A 67 -7.21 10.32 -7.50
N THR A 68 -7.59 9.76 -6.35
CA THR A 68 -7.62 8.33 -6.10
C THR A 68 -9.05 7.86 -5.84
N ALA A 69 -9.33 6.57 -6.03
CA ALA A 69 -10.63 6.00 -5.66
C ALA A 69 -10.85 6.10 -4.13
N GLN A 70 -12.10 6.04 -3.69
CA GLN A 70 -12.47 6.22 -2.28
C GLN A 70 -11.77 5.24 -1.33
N ASN A 71 -11.50 4.01 -1.77
CA ASN A 71 -10.82 2.97 -0.98
C ASN A 71 -9.39 2.71 -1.47
N ALA A 72 -8.78 3.67 -2.16
CA ALA A 72 -7.43 3.54 -2.67
C ALA A 72 -6.40 3.50 -1.54
N THR A 73 -5.34 2.74 -1.77
CA THR A 73 -4.19 2.66 -0.87
C THR A 73 -3.14 3.71 -1.23
N VAL A 74 -2.15 3.88 -0.36
CA VAL A 74 -0.97 4.71 -0.67
C VAL A 74 -0.27 4.20 -1.94
N ASN A 75 -0.28 2.89 -2.19
CA ASN A 75 0.27 2.31 -3.42
C ASN A 75 -0.39 2.88 -4.68
N ASP A 76 -1.71 3.07 -4.65
CA ASP A 76 -2.46 3.62 -5.78
C ASP A 76 -2.20 5.13 -5.94
N LEU A 77 -1.96 5.83 -4.84
CA LEU A 77 -1.54 7.23 -4.86
C LEU A 77 -0.13 7.37 -5.48
N LEU A 78 0.84 6.57 -4.99
CA LEU A 78 2.22 6.63 -5.47
C LEU A 78 2.35 6.37 -6.97
N LYS A 79 1.55 5.44 -7.52
CA LYS A 79 1.51 5.17 -8.98
C LYS A 79 1.08 6.36 -9.83
N LYS A 80 0.46 7.38 -9.23
CA LYS A 80 0.02 8.60 -9.92
C LYS A 80 1.02 9.74 -9.82
N LEU A 81 2.03 9.60 -8.96
CA LEU A 81 3.03 10.64 -8.76
C LEU A 81 4.07 10.61 -9.90
N PRO A 82 4.38 11.75 -10.51
CA PRO A 82 5.40 11.81 -11.55
C PRO A 82 6.76 11.41 -10.99
N GLY A 83 7.49 10.58 -11.76
CA GLY A 83 8.82 10.09 -11.39
C GLY A 83 8.83 8.97 -10.34
N VAL A 84 7.67 8.52 -9.85
CA VAL A 84 7.57 7.37 -8.95
C VAL A 84 7.10 6.14 -9.73
N GLU A 85 7.84 5.06 -9.64
CA GLU A 85 7.54 3.79 -10.30
C GLU A 85 7.46 2.67 -9.27
N ILE A 86 6.53 1.74 -9.48
CA ILE A 86 6.38 0.55 -8.65
C ILE A 86 6.51 -0.67 -9.54
N GLY A 87 7.59 -1.41 -9.34
CA GLY A 87 7.89 -2.64 -10.07
C GLY A 87 6.87 -3.75 -9.81
N THR A 88 6.88 -4.76 -10.66
CA THR A 88 6.04 -5.97 -10.51
C THR A 88 6.39 -6.79 -9.27
N ASP A 89 7.59 -6.64 -8.76
CA ASP A 89 8.08 -7.20 -7.49
C ASP A 89 7.72 -6.32 -6.28
N GLY A 90 7.08 -5.16 -6.52
CA GLY A 90 6.69 -4.18 -5.52
C GLY A 90 7.84 -3.28 -5.05
N ALA A 91 9.02 -3.33 -5.69
CA ALA A 91 10.07 -2.36 -5.46
C ALA A 91 9.59 -0.96 -5.89
N ILE A 92 9.90 0.04 -5.09
CA ILE A 92 9.51 1.42 -5.36
C ILE A 92 10.76 2.19 -5.73
N THR A 93 10.69 2.94 -6.82
CA THR A 93 11.76 3.85 -7.22
C THR A 93 11.20 5.25 -7.41
N SER A 94 12.01 6.25 -7.18
CA SER A 94 11.71 7.64 -7.50
C SER A 94 12.88 8.25 -8.25
N ASN A 95 12.61 8.75 -9.47
CA ASN A 95 13.64 9.28 -10.37
C ASN A 95 14.87 8.35 -10.52
N GLY A 96 14.61 7.03 -10.59
CA GLY A 96 15.66 5.99 -10.71
C GLY A 96 16.33 5.59 -9.41
N LYS A 97 16.08 6.28 -8.27
CA LYS A 97 16.60 5.90 -6.95
C LYS A 97 15.64 4.94 -6.24
N SER A 98 16.18 3.90 -5.63
CA SER A 98 15.39 2.91 -4.89
C SER A 98 14.93 3.48 -3.54
N ILE A 99 13.64 3.33 -3.24
CA ILE A 99 13.08 3.71 -1.94
C ILE A 99 13.32 2.58 -0.94
N THR A 100 14.05 2.89 0.13
CA THR A 100 14.45 1.92 1.14
C THR A 100 13.44 1.79 2.28
N LYS A 101 12.80 2.91 2.65
CA LYS A 101 11.87 2.99 3.80
C LYS A 101 10.70 3.90 3.52
N ILE A 102 9.57 3.60 4.20
CA ILE A 102 8.44 4.53 4.30
C ILE A 102 8.36 5.06 5.72
N LEU A 103 8.25 6.37 5.83
CA LEU A 103 8.00 7.06 7.08
C LEU A 103 6.56 7.59 7.12
N VAL A 104 5.97 7.63 8.30
CA VAL A 104 4.68 8.29 8.55
C VAL A 104 4.91 9.36 9.60
N ASN A 105 4.75 10.63 9.21
CA ASN A 105 5.10 11.78 10.03
C ASN A 105 6.56 11.69 10.58
N GLY A 106 7.51 11.30 9.72
CA GLY A 106 8.92 11.15 10.05
C GLY A 106 9.30 9.88 10.83
N LYS A 107 8.34 9.00 11.15
CA LYS A 107 8.56 7.76 11.91
C LYS A 107 8.53 6.54 11.00
N GLU A 108 9.45 5.61 11.19
CA GLU A 108 9.51 4.38 10.40
C GLU A 108 8.23 3.55 10.56
N PHE A 109 7.70 3.07 9.44
CA PHE A 109 6.51 2.25 9.39
C PHE A 109 6.87 0.86 8.84
N PHE A 110 6.85 -0.16 9.70
CA PHE A 110 7.29 -1.54 9.41
C PHE A 110 8.72 -1.65 8.84
N GLY A 111 9.63 -0.79 9.32
CA GLY A 111 11.07 -0.87 9.03
C GLY A 111 11.42 -0.80 7.55
N ASP A 112 12.18 -1.78 7.08
CA ASP A 112 12.75 -1.82 5.72
C ASP A 112 11.78 -2.42 4.68
N ASP A 113 10.49 -2.52 4.94
CA ASP A 113 9.50 -3.01 3.97
C ASP A 113 8.52 -1.93 3.52
N PRO A 114 8.85 -1.15 2.47
CA PRO A 114 7.99 -0.09 1.95
C PRO A 114 6.59 -0.56 1.53
N GLN A 115 6.44 -1.82 1.12
CA GLN A 115 5.15 -2.35 0.68
C GLN A 115 4.16 -2.50 1.83
N MET A 116 4.65 -2.72 3.06
CA MET A 116 3.80 -2.78 4.25
C MET A 116 3.02 -1.47 4.44
N ALA A 117 3.68 -0.33 4.24
CA ALA A 117 3.01 0.97 4.32
C ALA A 117 2.10 1.21 3.11
N THR A 118 2.63 1.02 1.90
CA THR A 118 1.94 1.44 0.68
C THR A 118 0.66 0.65 0.42
N LYS A 119 0.63 -0.63 0.75
CA LYS A 119 -0.54 -1.49 0.54
C LYS A 119 -1.57 -1.45 1.65
N ASN A 120 -1.17 -1.06 2.86
CA ASN A 120 -2.04 -1.15 4.02
C ASN A 120 -2.52 0.20 4.54
N LEU A 121 -1.88 1.31 4.15
CA LEU A 121 -2.34 2.64 4.51
C LEU A 121 -3.30 3.19 3.46
N PRO A 122 -4.45 3.75 3.87
CA PRO A 122 -5.39 4.37 2.93
C PRO A 122 -4.83 5.70 2.40
N SER A 123 -5.03 5.97 1.10
CA SER A 123 -4.53 7.20 0.46
C SER A 123 -5.15 8.47 1.01
N ASN A 124 -6.40 8.41 1.47
CA ASN A 124 -7.16 9.56 1.97
C ASN A 124 -6.59 10.16 3.26
N MET A 125 -5.76 9.41 4.02
CA MET A 125 -5.09 9.93 5.21
C MET A 125 -3.90 10.84 4.89
N VAL A 126 -3.36 10.75 3.66
CA VAL A 126 -2.13 11.44 3.29
C VAL A 126 -2.45 12.88 2.91
N ASP A 127 -1.76 13.83 3.53
CA ASP A 127 -1.74 15.25 3.14
C ASP A 127 -0.68 15.48 2.06
N LYS A 128 0.55 14.98 2.32
CA LYS A 128 1.69 15.13 1.39
C LYS A 128 2.51 13.87 1.32
N VAL A 129 3.08 13.61 0.16
CA VAL A 129 4.12 12.62 -0.07
C VAL A 129 5.42 13.34 -0.29
N GLN A 130 6.41 13.10 0.53
CA GLN A 130 7.74 13.71 0.44
C GLN A 130 8.75 12.62 0.10
N VAL A 131 9.43 12.76 -1.02
CA VAL A 131 10.60 11.94 -1.37
C VAL A 131 11.82 12.69 -0.88
N VAL A 132 12.55 12.09 0.05
CA VAL A 132 13.66 12.73 0.75
C VAL A 132 14.93 11.91 0.56
N ASP A 133 15.97 12.57 0.06
CA ASP A 133 17.33 12.04 0.10
C ASP A 133 17.96 12.43 1.44
N ARG A 134 18.39 11.45 2.23
CA ARG A 134 18.97 11.68 3.54
C ARG A 134 20.17 10.78 3.79
N LYS A 135 21.02 11.18 4.70
CA LYS A 135 22.11 10.32 5.21
C LYS A 135 21.52 9.08 5.89
N SER A 136 22.26 7.98 5.83
CA SER A 136 21.91 6.75 6.53
C SER A 136 21.74 6.95 8.03
N ASP A 137 21.22 5.96 8.74
CA ASP A 137 20.96 6.11 10.19
C ASP A 137 22.24 6.32 11.01
N LEU A 138 23.36 5.73 10.59
CA LEU A 138 24.62 5.81 11.34
C LEU A 138 25.20 7.25 11.36
N PRO A 139 25.39 7.93 10.21
CA PRO A 139 25.79 9.35 10.19
C PRO A 139 24.84 10.29 10.94
N ARG A 140 23.55 10.01 10.89
CA ARG A 140 22.55 10.81 11.60
C ARG A 140 22.70 10.70 13.13
N LEU A 141 23.16 9.55 13.64
CA LEU A 141 23.38 9.32 15.05
C LEU A 141 24.75 9.82 15.52
N THR A 142 25.80 9.51 14.75
CA THR A 142 27.19 9.75 15.17
C THR A 142 27.77 11.07 14.69
N GLY A 143 27.14 11.70 13.69
CA GLY A 143 27.67 12.88 13.02
C GLY A 143 28.82 12.57 12.05
N VAL A 144 29.28 11.31 11.98
CA VAL A 144 30.38 10.89 11.10
C VAL A 144 29.78 10.44 9.76
N ASP A 145 30.22 11.05 8.68
CA ASP A 145 29.75 10.73 7.33
C ASP A 145 30.35 9.40 6.87
N ASP A 146 29.51 8.43 6.55
CA ASP A 146 29.91 7.13 5.97
C ASP A 146 29.82 7.11 4.44
N GLY A 147 29.40 8.24 3.83
CA GLY A 147 29.20 8.35 2.38
C GLY A 147 27.97 7.63 1.85
N GLU A 148 27.13 7.03 2.73
CA GLU A 148 25.92 6.35 2.32
C GLU A 148 24.69 7.25 2.44
N GLU A 149 23.94 7.36 1.35
CA GLU A 149 22.67 8.06 1.29
C GLU A 149 21.53 7.07 1.09
N GLU A 150 20.40 7.33 1.70
CA GLU A 150 19.17 6.59 1.47
C GLU A 150 18.06 7.52 0.97
N THR A 151 17.28 7.04 0.01
CA THR A 151 16.07 7.73 -0.43
C THR A 151 14.88 7.11 0.26
N VAL A 152 14.09 7.93 0.95
CA VAL A 152 12.91 7.50 1.71
C VAL A 152 11.68 8.28 1.27
N ILE A 153 10.50 7.67 1.44
CA ILE A 153 9.24 8.40 1.31
C ILE A 153 8.70 8.71 2.70
N ASN A 154 8.43 9.98 2.98
CA ASN A 154 7.73 10.40 4.19
C ASN A 154 6.29 10.80 3.82
N LEU A 155 5.33 10.13 4.44
CA LEU A 155 3.91 10.41 4.32
C LEU A 155 3.50 11.32 5.46
N THR A 156 3.11 12.55 5.18
CA THR A 156 2.49 13.42 6.18
C THR A 156 1.00 13.14 6.25
N VAL A 157 0.50 12.96 7.46
CA VAL A 157 -0.90 12.64 7.72
C VAL A 157 -1.71 13.93 7.86
N LYS A 158 -2.93 13.94 7.31
CA LYS A 158 -3.89 15.06 7.46
C LYS A 158 -4.14 15.35 8.93
N LYS A 159 -4.33 16.62 9.28
CA LYS A 159 -4.48 17.06 10.67
C LYS A 159 -5.65 16.41 11.40
N ASP A 160 -6.76 16.20 10.70
CA ASP A 160 -7.97 15.54 11.20
C ASP A 160 -7.78 14.04 11.45
N MET A 161 -6.83 13.41 10.80
CA MET A 161 -6.49 11.98 10.97
C MET A 161 -5.26 11.74 11.86
N ASN A 162 -4.62 12.79 12.36
CA ASN A 162 -3.42 12.66 13.21
C ASN A 162 -3.75 12.40 14.69
N ASN A 163 -5.02 12.48 15.08
CA ASN A 163 -5.52 12.14 16.40
C ASN A 163 -6.82 11.35 16.27
N GLY A 164 -6.77 10.05 16.52
CA GLY A 164 -7.96 9.20 16.45
C GLY A 164 -7.68 7.78 15.98
N TRP A 165 -8.76 7.07 15.76
CA TRP A 165 -8.77 5.72 15.22
C TRP A 165 -9.24 5.75 13.77
N PHE A 166 -8.53 5.06 12.90
CA PHE A 166 -8.94 4.85 11.51
C PHE A 166 -8.41 3.52 10.99
N GLY A 167 -9.07 2.99 9.98
CA GLY A 167 -8.66 1.72 9.40
C GLY A 167 -9.66 1.20 8.39
N ASN A 168 -9.41 -0.01 7.94
CA ASN A 168 -10.32 -0.74 7.06
C ASN A 168 -10.41 -2.20 7.45
N VAL A 169 -11.52 -2.82 7.06
CA VAL A 169 -11.75 -4.26 7.19
C VAL A 169 -12.33 -4.73 5.86
N SER A 170 -11.81 -5.81 5.35
CA SER A 170 -12.37 -6.49 4.17
C SER A 170 -12.56 -7.96 4.42
N ALA A 171 -13.63 -8.52 3.86
CA ALA A 171 -13.92 -9.94 3.90
C ALA A 171 -14.55 -10.38 2.58
N GLY A 172 -14.15 -11.52 2.10
CA GLY A 172 -14.68 -12.14 0.89
C GLY A 172 -14.81 -13.64 1.05
N TYR A 173 -15.89 -14.18 0.50
CA TYR A 173 -16.11 -15.62 0.40
C TYR A 173 -16.53 -15.98 -1.02
N GLY A 174 -15.96 -17.03 -1.56
CA GLY A 174 -16.16 -17.47 -2.95
C GLY A 174 -16.51 -18.94 -3.06
N THR A 175 -16.66 -19.41 -4.30
CA THR A 175 -16.85 -20.82 -4.62
C THR A 175 -15.67 -21.67 -4.14
N ASP A 176 -15.85 -22.99 -4.04
CA ASP A 176 -14.81 -23.94 -3.59
C ASP A 176 -14.19 -23.61 -2.23
N SER A 177 -15.01 -23.05 -1.30
CA SER A 177 -14.57 -22.65 0.04
C SER A 177 -13.39 -21.67 0.01
N ARG A 178 -13.32 -20.80 -0.99
CA ARG A 178 -12.33 -19.73 -1.05
C ARG A 178 -12.74 -18.59 -0.14
N TYR A 179 -11.79 -18.08 0.59
CA TYR A 179 -11.99 -16.97 1.51
C TYR A 179 -10.80 -16.02 1.54
N GLN A 180 -11.11 -14.79 1.87
CA GLN A 180 -10.14 -13.75 2.15
C GLN A 180 -10.69 -12.86 3.27
N GLY A 181 -9.84 -12.48 4.18
CA GLY A 181 -10.13 -11.48 5.21
C GLY A 181 -8.90 -10.66 5.51
N SER A 182 -9.06 -9.36 5.67
CA SER A 182 -7.98 -8.49 6.13
C SER A 182 -8.53 -7.33 6.93
N PHE A 183 -7.71 -6.81 7.84
CA PHE A 183 -7.99 -5.60 8.58
C PHE A 183 -6.71 -4.80 8.80
N VAL A 184 -6.87 -3.51 8.88
CA VAL A 184 -5.85 -2.56 9.34
C VAL A 184 -6.53 -1.58 10.29
N VAL A 185 -5.99 -1.43 11.47
CA VAL A 185 -6.46 -0.48 12.49
C VAL A 185 -5.29 0.36 12.95
N ASN A 186 -5.45 1.65 12.85
CA ASN A 186 -4.46 2.64 13.26
C ASN A 186 -5.02 3.47 14.42
N ASN A 187 -4.21 3.70 15.43
CA ASN A 187 -4.43 4.70 16.45
C ASN A 187 -3.27 5.70 16.45
N PHE A 188 -3.57 6.94 16.12
CA PHE A 188 -2.61 8.04 16.20
C PHE A 188 -3.08 8.99 17.31
N ASN A 189 -2.16 9.39 18.16
CA ASN A 189 -2.48 10.29 19.28
C ASN A 189 -1.24 11.08 19.71
N ASN A 190 -1.28 12.39 19.54
CA ASN A 190 -0.22 13.32 19.98
C ASN A 190 1.20 12.88 19.55
N GLY A 191 1.34 12.45 18.31
CA GLY A 191 2.58 11.93 17.78
C GLY A 191 2.83 10.44 18.05
N ASN A 192 2.16 9.79 18.99
CA ASN A 192 2.22 8.35 19.13
C ASN A 192 1.45 7.67 17.99
N GLN A 193 1.97 6.55 17.53
CA GLN A 193 1.39 5.79 16.41
C GLN A 193 1.39 4.31 16.78
N ILE A 194 0.24 3.68 16.67
CA ILE A 194 0.07 2.24 16.83
C ILE A 194 -0.75 1.73 15.65
N THR A 195 -0.25 0.74 14.96
CA THR A 195 -0.94 0.08 13.84
C THR A 195 -0.99 -1.41 14.08
N LEU A 196 -2.18 -1.97 14.04
CA LEU A 196 -2.42 -3.40 14.04
C LEU A 196 -3.00 -3.79 12.69
N LEU A 197 -2.42 -4.79 12.05
CA LEU A 197 -2.91 -5.34 10.79
C LEU A 197 -2.96 -6.86 10.84
N GLY A 198 -3.92 -7.42 10.13
CA GLY A 198 -4.09 -8.85 10.05
C GLY A 198 -4.69 -9.26 8.71
N GLY A 199 -4.43 -10.50 8.32
CA GLY A 199 -4.99 -11.06 7.10
C GLY A 199 -4.94 -12.57 7.07
N LEU A 200 -5.92 -13.17 6.42
CA LEU A 200 -6.01 -14.59 6.17
C LEU A 200 -6.65 -14.84 4.80
N ASN A 201 -6.13 -15.80 4.05
CA ASN A 201 -6.72 -16.19 2.78
C ASN A 201 -6.28 -17.59 2.35
N ASN A 202 -7.05 -18.17 1.40
CA ASN A 202 -6.69 -19.39 0.68
C ASN A 202 -6.80 -19.24 -0.85
N ILE A 203 -6.70 -18.00 -1.34
CA ILE A 203 -6.77 -17.64 -2.75
C ILE A 203 -5.40 -17.38 -3.39
N ASN A 204 -4.34 -17.84 -2.73
CA ASN A 204 -2.94 -17.65 -3.14
C ASN A 204 -2.50 -16.18 -3.16
N GLU A 205 -3.17 -15.31 -2.42
CA GLU A 205 -2.74 -13.93 -2.26
C GLU A 205 -1.59 -13.86 -1.26
N ASN A 206 -0.50 -13.19 -1.66
CA ASN A 206 0.73 -13.14 -0.87
C ASN A 206 0.70 -12.08 0.24
N GLY A 207 -0.51 -11.75 0.73
CA GLY A 207 -0.74 -10.93 1.92
C GLY A 207 -0.25 -9.49 1.78
N PHE A 208 0.32 -8.93 2.86
CA PHE A 208 0.62 -7.50 2.97
C PHE A 208 1.68 -6.96 2.02
N THR A 209 2.52 -7.83 1.43
CA THR A 209 3.60 -7.42 0.52
C THR A 209 3.77 -8.40 -0.64
N ASP A 210 4.15 -7.89 -1.82
CA ASP A 210 4.44 -8.73 -2.99
C ASP A 210 5.84 -9.36 -2.94
N ARG A 211 6.69 -8.97 -2.00
CA ARG A 211 8.07 -9.53 -1.86
C ARG A 211 8.11 -11.05 -1.73
N GLY A 212 7.00 -11.67 -1.34
CA GLY A 212 6.86 -13.13 -1.34
C GLY A 212 6.82 -13.77 -2.73
N ARG A 213 6.49 -13.02 -3.79
CA ARG A 213 6.47 -13.58 -5.16
C ARG A 213 7.85 -13.98 -5.66
N GLY A 214 8.89 -13.20 -5.36
CA GLY A 214 10.24 -13.48 -5.88
C GLY A 214 10.97 -14.63 -5.20
N ARG A 215 10.76 -14.83 -3.90
CA ARG A 215 11.44 -15.90 -3.14
C ARG A 215 10.74 -17.26 -3.18
N PHE A 216 9.41 -17.27 -3.34
CA PHE A 216 8.63 -18.52 -3.45
C PHE A 216 8.41 -18.98 -4.88
N ASN A 217 8.56 -18.15 -5.89
CA ASN A 217 8.60 -18.57 -7.31
C ASN A 217 9.87 -19.34 -7.68
N SER A 218 10.89 -19.35 -6.83
CA SER A 218 12.14 -20.09 -7.07
C SER A 218 12.01 -21.61 -6.85
N PHE A 219 10.88 -22.06 -6.33
CA PHE A 219 10.54 -23.49 -6.27
C PHE A 219 9.48 -23.81 -7.34
N GLY A 220 9.92 -23.96 -8.56
CA GLY A 220 9.26 -24.48 -9.74
C GLY A 220 7.77 -24.81 -9.63
N GLY A 221 6.91 -23.97 -10.21
CA GLY A 221 5.53 -24.31 -10.47
C GLY A 221 4.50 -23.52 -9.66
N ASN A 222 3.73 -22.69 -10.37
CA ASN A 222 2.59 -21.91 -9.86
C ASN A 222 1.36 -22.78 -9.48
N GLY A 223 1.55 -24.04 -9.08
CA GLY A 223 0.47 -24.97 -8.77
C GLY A 223 0.20 -25.11 -7.28
N GLY A 224 -1.07 -25.25 -6.91
CA GLY A 224 -1.48 -25.59 -5.55
C GLY A 224 -2.25 -24.47 -4.84
N ILE A 225 -2.70 -24.82 -3.63
CA ILE A 225 -3.46 -23.93 -2.75
C ILE A 225 -2.56 -23.56 -1.57
N ASN A 226 -2.44 -22.28 -1.31
CA ASN A 226 -1.73 -21.74 -0.15
C ASN A 226 -2.73 -21.11 0.82
N VAL A 227 -2.77 -21.60 2.05
CA VAL A 227 -3.44 -20.94 3.17
C VAL A 227 -2.43 -20.02 3.83
N ALA A 228 -2.70 -18.73 3.78
CA ALA A 228 -1.85 -17.72 4.37
C ALA A 228 -2.55 -17.02 5.53
N GLN A 229 -1.83 -16.83 6.64
CA GLN A 229 -2.29 -16.05 7.80
C GLN A 229 -1.18 -15.09 8.22
N ARG A 230 -1.54 -13.88 8.60
CA ARG A 230 -0.57 -12.85 8.98
C ARG A 230 -1.13 -11.94 10.05
N LEU A 231 -0.25 -11.52 10.94
CA LEU A 231 -0.54 -10.52 11.96
C LEU A 231 0.69 -9.62 12.10
N GLY A 232 0.46 -8.31 12.08
CA GLY A 232 1.50 -7.31 12.21
C GLY A 232 1.13 -6.25 13.22
N LEU A 233 2.07 -5.87 14.05
CA LEU A 233 2.00 -4.75 14.96
C LEU A 233 3.14 -3.80 14.63
N ASN A 234 2.84 -2.52 14.45
CA ASN A 234 3.83 -1.46 14.39
C ASN A 234 3.47 -0.39 15.43
N PHE A 235 4.46 0.13 16.12
CA PHE A 235 4.25 1.18 17.09
C PHE A 235 5.43 2.15 17.13
N ASN A 236 5.13 3.42 17.44
CA ASN A 236 6.08 4.46 17.72
C ASN A 236 5.52 5.32 18.87
N ILE A 237 6.15 5.27 20.02
CA ILE A 237 5.66 5.90 21.25
C ILE A 237 6.77 6.74 21.86
N GLY A 238 6.40 7.90 22.39
CA GLY A 238 7.31 8.82 23.06
C GLY A 238 7.73 10.02 22.21
N LYS A 239 8.59 10.84 22.76
CA LYS A 239 9.10 12.07 22.17
C LYS A 239 10.55 11.89 21.77
N GLU A 240 10.89 12.29 20.55
CA GLU A 240 12.24 12.16 20.02
C GLU A 240 13.27 12.94 20.83
N GLU A 241 12.86 14.03 21.47
CA GLU A 241 13.76 14.88 22.25
C GLU A 241 14.20 14.23 23.58
N ILE A 242 13.43 13.26 24.12
CA ILE A 242 13.68 12.67 25.45
C ILE A 242 13.86 11.16 25.34
N PHE A 243 12.78 10.49 25.05
CA PHE A 243 12.73 9.03 24.99
C PHE A 243 11.69 8.59 23.95
N ARG A 244 12.11 7.70 23.07
CA ARG A 244 11.25 7.11 22.04
C ARG A 244 11.50 5.61 21.98
N ILE A 245 10.42 4.87 21.91
CA ILE A 245 10.43 3.45 21.56
C ILE A 245 9.56 3.25 20.32
N GLY A 246 10.11 2.58 19.32
CA GLY A 246 9.40 2.21 18.10
C GLY A 246 9.78 0.80 17.70
N GLY A 247 8.99 0.23 16.82
CA GLY A 247 9.30 -1.08 16.27
C GLY A 247 8.10 -1.75 15.64
N ASN A 248 8.38 -2.95 15.14
CA ASN A 248 7.37 -3.80 14.54
C ASN A 248 7.56 -5.26 14.93
N ILE A 249 6.46 -6.00 14.93
CA ILE A 249 6.43 -7.45 15.04
C ILE A 249 5.54 -7.95 13.91
N LEU A 250 6.05 -8.86 13.10
CA LEU A 250 5.32 -9.46 12.00
C LEU A 250 5.36 -10.99 12.14
N TYR A 251 4.20 -11.58 12.34
CA TYR A 251 3.98 -13.01 12.27
C TYR A 251 3.38 -13.38 10.91
N SER A 252 3.87 -14.42 10.29
CA SER A 252 3.27 -15.02 9.11
C SER A 252 3.26 -16.56 9.19
N HIS A 253 2.17 -17.13 8.74
CA HIS A 253 2.00 -18.57 8.56
C HIS A 253 1.58 -18.85 7.13
N SER A 254 2.14 -19.91 6.54
CA SER A 254 1.72 -20.44 5.24
C SER A 254 1.63 -21.97 5.30
N ASP A 255 0.59 -22.53 4.70
CA ASP A 255 0.41 -23.98 4.45
C ASP A 255 0.09 -24.16 2.96
N ARG A 256 1.10 -24.52 2.19
CA ARG A 256 1.01 -24.70 0.75
C ARG A 256 0.89 -26.18 0.41
N LYS A 257 -0.14 -26.53 -0.33
CA LYS A 257 -0.33 -27.87 -0.90
C LYS A 257 -0.25 -27.79 -2.40
N SER A 258 0.62 -28.58 -3.00
CA SER A 258 0.77 -28.67 -4.45
C SER A 258 0.65 -30.11 -4.92
N THR A 259 0.01 -30.29 -6.07
CA THR A 259 -0.06 -31.58 -6.75
C THR A 259 0.28 -31.34 -8.22
N SER A 260 1.29 -32.03 -8.70
CA SER A 260 1.65 -32.06 -10.13
C SER A 260 1.47 -33.44 -10.70
N LYS A 261 1.04 -33.51 -11.94
CA LYS A 261 1.01 -34.72 -12.74
C LYS A 261 1.66 -34.42 -14.08
N THR A 262 2.64 -35.23 -14.45
CA THR A 262 3.38 -35.08 -15.70
C THR A 262 3.23 -36.36 -16.49
N ALA A 263 2.76 -36.27 -17.73
CA ALA A 263 2.76 -37.33 -18.70
C ALA A 263 3.80 -37.01 -19.79
N THR A 264 4.77 -37.89 -19.97
CA THR A 264 5.82 -37.74 -20.97
C THR A 264 5.78 -38.91 -21.94
N GLU A 265 5.78 -38.63 -23.22
CA GLU A 265 5.91 -39.58 -24.29
C GLU A 265 7.32 -39.47 -24.87
N TYR A 266 8.05 -40.57 -24.89
CA TYR A 266 9.36 -40.68 -25.52
C TYR A 266 9.19 -41.37 -26.83
N ILE A 267 9.38 -40.66 -27.96
CA ILE A 267 9.31 -41.16 -29.30
C ILE A 267 10.74 -41.53 -29.74
N LEU A 268 11.04 -42.81 -29.81
CA LEU A 268 12.31 -43.36 -30.29
C LEU A 268 12.10 -43.97 -31.65
N GLU A 269 13.20 -44.16 -32.43
CA GLU A 269 13.11 -44.67 -33.81
C GLU A 269 12.37 -46.02 -33.93
N ASP A 270 12.55 -46.93 -32.96
CA ASP A 270 11.99 -48.27 -32.99
C ASP A 270 10.93 -48.55 -31.92
N SER A 271 10.67 -47.60 -31.04
CA SER A 271 9.72 -47.81 -29.93
C SER A 271 9.25 -46.50 -29.31
N THR A 272 8.07 -46.53 -28.72
CA THR A 272 7.52 -45.41 -27.94
C THR A 272 7.39 -45.84 -26.50
N SER A 273 7.79 -44.99 -25.55
CA SER A 273 7.61 -45.25 -24.12
C SER A 273 6.92 -44.09 -23.46
N TYR A 274 6.13 -44.38 -22.43
CA TYR A 274 5.32 -43.44 -21.71
C TYR A 274 5.74 -43.40 -20.24
N ALA A 275 6.03 -42.21 -19.73
CA ALA A 275 6.29 -41.97 -18.31
C ALA A 275 5.18 -41.12 -17.71
N ASN A 276 4.54 -41.61 -16.66
CA ASN A 276 3.60 -40.84 -15.87
C ASN A 276 4.20 -40.61 -14.49
N ALA A 277 4.41 -39.34 -14.14
CA ALA A 277 4.92 -38.95 -12.82
C ALA A 277 3.86 -38.15 -12.07
N GLY A 278 3.77 -38.39 -10.78
CA GLY A 278 2.93 -37.62 -9.88
C GLY A 278 3.74 -37.16 -8.68
N SER A 279 3.63 -35.89 -8.30
CA SER A 279 4.21 -35.34 -7.09
C SER A 279 3.14 -34.65 -6.27
N ARG A 280 3.18 -34.90 -4.95
CA ARG A 280 2.38 -34.17 -3.97
C ARG A 280 3.33 -33.61 -2.94
N SER A 281 3.30 -32.28 -2.79
CA SER A 281 4.09 -31.58 -1.79
C SER A 281 3.20 -30.79 -0.83
N ARG A 282 3.67 -30.67 0.41
CA ARG A 282 3.10 -29.79 1.41
C ARG A 282 4.23 -29.06 2.11
N ASP A 283 4.19 -27.73 2.07
CA ASP A 283 5.13 -26.85 2.74
C ASP A 283 4.37 -26.03 3.79
N LYS A 284 4.76 -26.17 5.05
CA LYS A 284 4.26 -25.35 6.15
C LYS A 284 5.38 -24.47 6.67
N GLY A 285 5.06 -23.21 6.95
CA GLY A 285 6.00 -22.28 7.53
C GLY A 285 5.36 -21.37 8.56
N HIS A 286 6.13 -21.04 9.60
CA HIS A 286 5.84 -19.97 10.55
C HIS A 286 7.04 -19.06 10.60
N ASN A 287 6.81 -17.77 10.51
CA ASN A 287 7.84 -16.75 10.49
C ASN A 287 7.49 -15.66 11.48
N ILE A 288 8.41 -15.30 12.34
CA ILE A 288 8.28 -14.15 13.25
C ILE A 288 9.48 -13.26 12.99
N ASN A 289 9.19 -12.02 12.57
CA ASN A 289 10.21 -11.00 12.43
C ASN A 289 9.87 -9.84 13.35
N SER A 290 10.86 -9.30 14.03
CA SER A 290 10.71 -8.12 14.84
C SER A 290 11.93 -7.22 14.69
N ASP A 291 11.67 -5.92 14.67
CA ASP A 291 12.68 -4.87 14.64
C ASP A 291 12.23 -3.79 15.62
N PHE A 292 13.08 -3.45 16.58
CA PHE A 292 12.80 -2.42 17.56
C PHE A 292 13.87 -1.35 17.52
N ARG A 293 13.47 -0.14 17.87
CA ARG A 293 14.36 1.00 18.06
C ARG A 293 14.02 1.68 19.36
N ILE A 294 14.95 1.72 20.27
CA ILE A 294 14.86 2.42 21.53
C ILE A 294 15.89 3.55 21.48
N GLN A 295 15.43 4.78 21.61
CA GLN A 295 16.27 5.96 21.61
C GLN A 295 16.03 6.74 22.91
N TRP A 296 17.12 7.04 23.62
CA TRP A 296 17.08 7.80 24.85
C TRP A 296 18.11 8.93 24.76
N ASN A 297 17.62 10.14 24.69
CA ASN A 297 18.43 11.36 24.76
C ASN A 297 18.54 11.76 26.21
N ILE A 298 19.65 11.40 26.85
CA ILE A 298 19.93 11.69 28.28
C ILE A 298 20.09 13.18 28.47
N ASP A 299 20.84 13.80 27.57
CA ASP A 299 21.09 15.23 27.51
C ASP A 299 21.40 15.62 26.02
N PRO A 300 21.59 16.94 25.71
CA PRO A 300 21.86 17.37 24.34
C PRO A 300 23.11 16.78 23.68
N ASN A 301 24.03 16.22 24.45
CA ASN A 301 25.31 15.69 24.00
C ASN A 301 25.38 14.16 24.09
N ASN A 302 24.41 13.50 24.79
CA ASN A 302 24.45 12.07 25.06
C ASN A 302 23.15 11.41 24.66
N THR A 303 23.26 10.53 23.64
CA THR A 303 22.16 9.72 23.13
C THR A 303 22.53 8.24 23.17
N ILE A 304 21.63 7.42 23.68
CA ILE A 304 21.72 5.97 23.60
C ILE A 304 20.67 5.49 22.60
N GLU A 305 21.13 4.70 21.62
CA GLU A 305 20.24 4.03 20.69
C GLU A 305 20.49 2.52 20.73
N PHE A 306 19.42 1.75 20.86
CA PHE A 306 19.44 0.30 20.86
C PHE A 306 18.44 -0.26 19.83
N ARG A 307 18.92 -1.10 18.90
CA ARG A 307 18.12 -1.67 17.80
C ARG A 307 18.20 -3.19 17.76
N PRO A 308 17.44 -3.90 18.59
CA PRO A 308 17.36 -5.35 18.52
C PRO A 308 16.50 -5.80 17.35
N ARG A 309 17.01 -6.80 16.61
CA ARG A 309 16.29 -7.49 15.54
C ARG A 309 16.23 -8.97 15.86
N LEU A 310 15.06 -9.58 15.65
CA LEU A 310 14.84 -11.01 15.84
C LEU A 310 14.11 -11.57 14.64
N SER A 311 14.61 -12.67 14.09
CA SER A 311 13.96 -13.43 13.04
C SER A 311 13.94 -14.90 13.40
N LEU A 312 12.73 -15.47 13.55
CA LEU A 312 12.52 -16.90 13.83
C LEU A 312 11.78 -17.50 12.64
N ASN A 313 12.29 -18.58 12.10
CA ASN A 313 11.68 -19.29 10.98
C ASN A 313 11.58 -20.80 11.30
N PHE A 314 10.36 -21.32 11.27
CA PHE A 314 10.05 -22.75 11.42
C PHE A 314 9.46 -23.25 10.12
N ARG A 315 10.06 -24.27 9.52
CA ARG A 315 9.61 -24.84 8.27
C ARG A 315 9.50 -26.36 8.35
N GLU A 316 8.40 -26.88 7.82
CA GLU A 316 8.17 -28.30 7.58
C GLU A 316 7.80 -28.50 6.12
N SER A 317 8.53 -29.34 5.40
CA SER A 317 8.28 -29.68 4.00
C SER A 317 8.16 -31.20 3.87
N SER A 318 7.11 -31.66 3.22
CA SER A 318 6.91 -33.07 2.88
C SER A 318 6.62 -33.20 1.38
N GLN A 319 7.23 -34.20 0.76
CA GLN A 319 7.04 -34.49 -0.66
C GLN A 319 6.89 -36.00 -0.86
N ASN A 320 5.90 -36.36 -1.64
CA ASN A 320 5.62 -37.74 -2.06
C ASN A 320 5.59 -37.79 -3.59
N ASP A 321 6.51 -38.53 -4.17
CA ASP A 321 6.65 -38.70 -5.61
C ASP A 321 6.30 -40.12 -6.00
N SER A 322 5.68 -40.26 -7.17
CA SER A 322 5.39 -41.55 -7.79
C SER A 322 5.68 -41.44 -9.28
N SER A 323 6.36 -42.42 -9.84
CA SER A 323 6.58 -42.53 -11.29
C SER A 323 6.26 -43.92 -11.80
N ILE A 324 5.67 -44.00 -13.00
CA ILE A 324 5.38 -45.23 -13.71
C ILE A 324 5.90 -45.06 -15.12
N LEU A 325 6.84 -45.94 -15.53
CA LEU A 325 7.33 -46.01 -16.88
C LEU A 325 6.74 -47.27 -17.57
N ARG A 326 6.20 -47.07 -18.73
CA ARG A 326 5.67 -48.16 -19.60
C ARG A 326 6.42 -48.15 -20.92
N ALA A 327 7.02 -49.27 -21.28
CA ALA A 327 7.63 -49.44 -22.58
C ALA A 327 6.54 -49.80 -23.62
N GLY A 328 6.65 -49.25 -24.83
CA GLY A 328 5.58 -49.15 -25.80
C GLY A 328 5.35 -50.34 -26.68
N ASP A 329 5.27 -51.60 -26.27
CA ASP A 329 4.56 -52.62 -27.02
C ASP A 329 3.63 -53.37 -26.08
N ALA A 330 2.40 -53.55 -26.50
CA ALA A 330 1.27 -54.02 -25.69
C ALA A 330 1.47 -55.40 -25.04
N ALA A 331 2.51 -56.14 -25.40
CA ALA A 331 2.78 -57.49 -24.91
C ALA A 331 3.82 -57.58 -23.76
N LEU A 332 4.63 -56.55 -23.54
CA LEU A 332 5.70 -56.56 -22.51
C LEU A 332 5.83 -55.20 -21.85
N THR A 333 4.85 -54.84 -21.02
CA THR A 333 4.90 -53.59 -20.26
C THR A 333 5.78 -53.79 -19.01
N LYS A 334 7.01 -53.29 -19.03
CA LYS A 334 7.83 -53.16 -17.85
C LYS A 334 7.34 -51.95 -17.06
N VAL A 335 6.65 -52.18 -15.97
CA VAL A 335 6.19 -51.11 -15.08
C VAL A 335 7.22 -50.90 -14.01
N ASN A 336 7.96 -49.82 -14.06
CA ASN A 336 8.77 -49.34 -12.94
C ASN A 336 7.92 -48.37 -12.12
N ARG A 337 7.75 -48.69 -10.86
CA ARG A 337 7.00 -47.85 -9.92
C ARG A 337 7.95 -47.40 -8.80
N ASP A 338 8.34 -46.13 -8.87
CA ASP A 338 9.15 -45.50 -7.81
C ASP A 338 8.24 -44.70 -6.89
N LEU A 339 8.31 -44.96 -5.61
CA LEU A 339 7.63 -44.20 -4.56
C LEU A 339 8.71 -43.60 -3.67
N ASN A 340 8.78 -42.30 -3.64
CA ASN A 340 9.72 -41.57 -2.80
C ASN A 340 8.95 -40.63 -1.86
N SER A 341 9.27 -40.72 -0.57
CA SER A 341 8.68 -39.82 0.45
C SER A 341 9.82 -39.15 1.21
N LYS A 342 9.80 -37.83 1.24
CA LYS A 342 10.79 -37.02 1.93
C LYS A 342 10.11 -36.01 2.84
N THR A 343 10.51 -35.96 4.10
CA THR A 343 10.06 -34.97 5.08
C THR A 343 11.27 -34.23 5.65
N ASN A 344 11.27 -32.91 5.58
CA ASN A 344 12.29 -32.04 6.13
C ASN A 344 11.68 -31.12 7.16
N LYS A 345 12.34 -30.95 8.31
CA LYS A 345 11.99 -29.95 9.33
C LYS A 345 13.21 -29.10 9.62
N GLY A 346 13.04 -27.80 9.67
CA GLY A 346 14.12 -26.85 9.93
C GLY A 346 13.64 -25.69 10.80
N THR A 347 14.56 -25.22 11.64
CA THR A 347 14.39 -23.99 12.44
C THR A 347 15.63 -23.15 12.22
N SER A 348 15.45 -21.85 12.01
CA SER A 348 16.55 -20.88 11.98
C SER A 348 16.18 -19.68 12.86
N ILE A 349 17.19 -19.16 13.55
CA ILE A 349 17.09 -18.02 14.45
C ILE A 349 17.96 -16.91 13.89
#